data_655652da5fb4e0b43bcbb8f1f6146183
#
_entry.id   655652da5fb4e0b43bcbb8f1f6146183
#
_cell.length_a   1.000
_cell.length_b   1.000
_cell.length_c   1.000
_cell.angle_alpha   90.00
_cell.angle_beta   90.00
_cell.angle_gamma   90.00
#
_symmetry.space_group_name_H-M   'P 1'
#
loop_
_entity.id
_entity.type
_entity.pdbx_description
1 polymer ?
#
loop_
_entity_poly.entity_id
_entity_poly.type
_entity_poly.pdbx_seq_one_letter_code
_entity_poly.pdbx_strand_id
1 'polypeptide(L)'
;GDLAFREVFTSDTIYRMEVAEATMIDYLMDRFVSAVIKYDDKEEKMGTLDIRMVSFISSNYKNAYHFQAQGKSDEERLYLRLLLVTDYICGMTDSYAKRLYQELKAIL
;
A
#
# COMPACT_ATOMS: atom_id res chain seq x y z
N GLY A 1 0.56 41.09 9.09
CA GLY A 1 0.48 41.52 7.73
C GLY A 1 0.13 40.38 6.76
N ASP A 2 0.02 40.70 5.51
CA ASP A 2 -0.37 39.74 4.47
C ASP A 2 0.58 38.54 4.38
N LEU A 3 1.88 38.78 4.59
CA LEU A 3 2.87 37.71 4.52
C LEU A 3 2.67 36.68 5.62
N ALA A 4 2.44 37.15 6.85
CA ALA A 4 2.18 36.26 7.98
C ALA A 4 0.88 35.46 7.78
N PHE A 5 -0.15 36.10 7.24
CA PHE A 5 -1.42 35.43 6.93
C PHE A 5 -1.22 34.33 5.87
N ARG A 6 -0.45 34.63 4.83
CA ARG A 6 -0.15 33.66 3.78
C ARG A 6 0.63 32.46 4.30
N GLU A 7 1.61 32.68 5.17
CA GLU A 7 2.38 31.59 5.78
C GLU A 7 1.50 30.68 6.62
N VAL A 8 0.66 31.23 7.47
CA VAL A 8 -0.24 30.46 8.32
C VAL A 8 -1.23 29.66 7.47
N PHE A 9 -1.84 30.31 6.47
CA PHE A 9 -2.79 29.63 5.59
C PHE A 9 -2.12 28.51 4.80
N THR A 10 -0.93 28.75 4.25
CA THR A 10 -0.18 27.75 3.48
C THR A 10 0.21 26.58 4.37
N SER A 11 0.67 26.84 5.60
CA SER A 11 1.05 25.79 6.54
C SER A 11 -0.16 24.92 6.93
N ASP A 12 -1.32 25.52 7.18
CA ASP A 12 -2.54 24.79 7.50
C ASP A 12 -2.98 23.92 6.32
N THR A 13 -2.90 24.44 5.10
CA THR A 13 -3.24 23.70 3.88
C THR A 13 -2.31 22.51 3.67
N ILE A 14 -1.00 22.71 3.83
CA ILE A 14 0.00 21.64 3.73
C ILE A 14 -0.27 20.57 4.79
N TYR A 15 -0.54 20.97 6.03
CA TYR A 15 -0.83 20.04 7.11
C TYR A 15 -2.07 19.19 6.81
N ARG A 16 -3.13 19.78 6.29
CA ARG A 16 -4.35 19.04 5.91
C ARG A 16 -4.08 18.05 4.79
N MET A 17 -3.28 18.42 3.80
CA MET A 17 -2.88 17.52 2.72
C MET A 17 -2.05 16.34 3.24
N GLU A 18 -1.10 16.60 4.14
CA GLU A 18 -0.29 15.55 4.75
C GLU A 18 -1.14 14.56 5.54
N VAL A 19 -2.12 15.06 6.31
CA VAL A 19 -3.04 14.19 7.06
C VAL A 19 -3.88 13.34 6.11
N ALA A 20 -4.39 13.92 5.04
CA ALA A 20 -5.18 13.19 4.04
C ALA A 20 -4.35 12.11 3.36
N GLU A 21 -3.11 12.42 2.97
CA GLU A 21 -2.19 11.47 2.36
C GLU A 21 -1.85 10.33 3.32
N ALA A 22 -1.58 10.65 4.59
CA ALA A 22 -1.30 9.64 5.60
C ALA A 22 -2.48 8.69 5.79
N THR A 23 -3.71 9.22 5.80
CA THR A 23 -4.93 8.42 5.92
C THR A 23 -5.07 7.47 4.73
N MET A 24 -4.81 7.93 3.51
CA MET A 24 -4.87 7.11 2.32
C MET A 24 -3.82 6.00 2.36
N ILE A 25 -2.59 6.32 2.72
CA ILE A 25 -1.49 5.36 2.79
C ILE A 25 -1.78 4.30 3.87
N ASP A 26 -2.24 4.70 5.04
CA ASP A 26 -2.60 3.76 6.10
C ASP A 26 -3.68 2.79 5.63
N TYR A 27 -4.69 3.30 4.95
CA TYR A 27 -5.76 2.46 4.40
C TYR A 27 -5.22 1.46 3.39
N LEU A 28 -4.40 1.92 2.45
CA LEU A 28 -3.81 1.05 1.43
C LEU A 28 -2.90 -0.01 2.06
N MET A 29 -2.05 0.39 3.01
CA MET A 29 -1.18 -0.54 3.73
C MET A 29 -2.00 -1.64 4.41
N ASP A 30 -3.03 -1.28 5.15
CA ASP A 30 -3.88 -2.25 5.83
C ASP A 30 -4.48 -3.26 4.87
N ARG A 31 -5.02 -2.80 3.76
CA ARG A 31 -5.68 -3.68 2.77
C ARG A 31 -4.69 -4.61 2.09
N PHE A 32 -3.55 -4.09 1.65
CA PHE A 32 -2.56 -4.90 0.97
C PHE A 32 -1.84 -5.85 1.92
N VAL A 33 -1.49 -5.42 3.13
CA VAL A 33 -0.85 -6.28 4.14
C VAL A 33 -1.76 -7.45 4.49
N SER A 34 -3.05 -7.19 4.74
CA SER A 34 -4.01 -8.26 5.06
C SER A 34 -4.07 -9.32 3.96
N ALA A 35 -3.96 -8.91 2.70
CA ALA A 35 -3.98 -9.83 1.58
C ALA A 35 -2.68 -10.61 1.42
N VAL A 36 -1.50 -9.94 1.54
CA VAL A 36 -0.21 -10.61 1.31
C VAL A 36 0.20 -11.53 2.43
N ILE A 37 -0.33 -11.37 3.62
CA ILE A 37 -0.11 -12.33 4.72
C ILE A 37 -0.57 -13.73 4.28
N LYS A 38 -1.64 -13.80 3.53
CA LYS A 38 -2.20 -15.06 3.01
C LYS A 38 -1.65 -15.47 1.65
N TYR A 39 -1.07 -14.52 0.92
CA TYR A 39 -0.49 -14.79 -0.39
C TYR A 39 0.72 -15.70 -0.24
N ASP A 40 0.76 -16.78 -1.04
CA ASP A 40 1.87 -17.73 -1.03
C ASP A 40 2.11 -18.39 0.34
N ASP A 41 1.06 -18.44 1.17
CA ASP A 41 1.08 -19.14 2.45
C ASP A 41 0.50 -20.54 2.27
N LYS A 42 1.12 -21.53 2.89
CA LYS A 42 0.71 -22.95 2.74
C LYS A 42 -0.54 -23.29 3.57
N GLU A 43 -0.75 -22.59 4.68
CA GLU A 43 -1.81 -22.90 5.64
C GLU A 43 -3.04 -22.01 5.47
N GLU A 44 -2.85 -20.77 5.07
CA GLU A 44 -3.93 -19.80 4.92
C GLU A 44 -4.48 -19.77 3.51
N LYS A 45 -5.80 -19.76 3.38
CA LYS A 45 -6.44 -19.62 2.08
C LYS A 45 -6.81 -18.17 1.83
N MET A 46 -6.53 -17.71 0.62
CA MET A 46 -6.94 -16.37 0.19
C MET A 46 -8.44 -16.36 -0.12
N GLY A 47 -9.15 -15.38 0.47
CA GLY A 47 -10.52 -15.09 0.07
C GLY A 47 -10.57 -14.31 -1.24
N THR A 48 -11.79 -14.08 -1.73
CA THR A 48 -11.98 -13.34 -3.00
C THR A 48 -11.37 -11.94 -2.93
N LEU A 49 -11.53 -11.24 -1.81
CA LEU A 49 -10.97 -9.91 -1.63
C LEU A 49 -9.45 -9.94 -1.66
N ASP A 50 -8.84 -10.91 -0.97
CA ASP A 50 -7.39 -11.04 -0.94
C ASP A 50 -6.82 -11.25 -2.35
N ILE A 51 -7.47 -12.10 -3.14
CA ILE A 51 -7.06 -12.36 -4.53
C ILE A 51 -7.14 -11.08 -5.36
N ARG A 52 -8.20 -10.30 -5.19
CA ARG A 52 -8.35 -9.02 -5.90
C ARG A 52 -7.29 -8.02 -5.49
N MET A 53 -7.00 -7.90 -4.20
CA MET A 53 -5.97 -6.99 -3.72
C MET A 53 -4.60 -7.34 -4.29
N VAL A 54 -4.23 -8.62 -4.27
CA VAL A 54 -2.95 -9.07 -4.84
C VAL A 54 -2.91 -8.84 -6.35
N SER A 55 -4.04 -8.94 -7.04
CA SER A 55 -4.11 -8.71 -8.49
C SER A 55 -3.77 -7.26 -8.87
N PHE A 56 -3.95 -6.29 -7.98
CA PHE A 56 -3.55 -4.90 -8.23
C PHE A 56 -2.04 -4.70 -8.21
N ILE A 57 -1.30 -5.57 -7.52
CA ILE A 57 0.15 -5.43 -7.43
C ILE A 57 0.77 -5.79 -8.78
N SER A 58 1.63 -4.92 -9.28
CA SER A 58 2.30 -5.11 -10.56
C SER A 58 3.11 -6.41 -10.57
N SER A 59 3.11 -7.10 -11.70
CA SER A 59 3.80 -8.38 -11.87
C SER A 59 5.29 -8.30 -11.53
N ASN A 60 5.93 -7.17 -11.81
CA ASN A 60 7.35 -6.98 -11.51
C ASN A 60 7.68 -7.19 -10.04
N TYR A 61 6.84 -6.66 -9.15
CA TYR A 61 7.03 -6.81 -7.71
C TYR A 61 6.79 -8.24 -7.26
N LYS A 62 5.75 -8.89 -7.80
CA LYS A 62 5.46 -10.29 -7.48
C LYS A 62 6.55 -11.23 -7.97
N ASN A 63 7.07 -11.00 -9.17
CA ASN A 63 8.15 -11.80 -9.74
C ASN A 63 9.43 -11.65 -8.91
N ALA A 64 9.77 -10.43 -8.49
CA ALA A 64 10.92 -10.19 -7.62
C ALA A 64 10.77 -10.91 -6.28
N TYR A 65 9.57 -10.88 -5.70
CA TYR A 65 9.27 -11.61 -4.47
C TYR A 65 9.53 -13.12 -4.67
N HIS A 66 8.94 -13.72 -5.69
CA HIS A 66 9.06 -15.16 -5.92
C HIS A 66 10.50 -15.58 -6.16
N PHE A 67 11.27 -14.74 -6.86
CA PHE A 67 12.69 -15.01 -7.06
C PHE A 67 13.47 -14.99 -5.75
N GLN A 68 13.25 -13.98 -4.93
CA GLN A 68 13.94 -13.84 -3.65
C GLN A 68 13.48 -14.87 -2.60
N ALA A 69 12.23 -15.31 -2.69
CA ALA A 69 11.64 -16.24 -1.72
C ALA A 69 12.12 -17.69 -1.87
N GLN A 70 12.80 -18.01 -2.97
CA GLN A 70 13.29 -19.36 -3.21
C GLN A 70 14.25 -19.81 -2.11
N GLY A 71 13.95 -20.95 -1.50
CA GLY A 71 14.78 -21.53 -0.44
C GLY A 71 14.71 -20.82 0.89
N LYS A 72 13.80 -19.87 1.06
CA LYS A 72 13.63 -19.11 2.29
C LYS A 72 12.63 -19.77 3.24
N SER A 73 12.79 -19.50 4.56
CA SER A 73 11.85 -19.95 5.56
C SER A 73 10.51 -19.23 5.44
N ASP A 74 9.48 -19.74 6.11
CA ASP A 74 8.16 -19.10 6.12
C ASP A 74 8.23 -17.69 6.69
N GLU A 75 9.02 -17.46 7.73
CA GLU A 75 9.20 -16.12 8.32
C GLU A 75 9.89 -15.16 7.37
N GLU A 76 10.94 -15.61 6.69
CA GLU A 76 11.64 -14.79 5.70
C GLU A 76 10.75 -14.47 4.51
N ARG A 77 9.94 -15.43 4.07
CA ARG A 77 8.98 -15.23 3.00
C ARG A 77 7.91 -14.22 3.37
N LEU A 78 7.41 -14.28 4.61
CA LEU A 78 6.46 -13.28 5.09
C LEU A 78 7.10 -11.87 5.10
N TYR A 79 8.32 -11.78 5.58
CA TYR A 79 9.06 -10.51 5.56
C TYR A 79 9.18 -9.95 4.13
N LEU A 80 9.50 -10.81 3.17
CA LEU A 80 9.61 -10.42 1.76
C LEU A 80 8.26 -9.97 1.18
N ARG A 81 7.15 -10.58 1.61
CA ARG A 81 5.82 -10.12 1.20
C ARG A 81 5.46 -8.76 1.77
N LEU A 82 5.86 -8.48 3.00
CA LEU A 82 5.67 -7.16 3.60
C LEU A 82 6.51 -6.10 2.87
N LEU A 83 7.73 -6.44 2.48
CA LEU A 83 8.55 -5.57 1.64
C LEU A 83 7.94 -5.34 0.27
N LEU A 84 7.37 -6.37 -0.33
CA LEU A 84 6.66 -6.28 -1.60
C LEU A 84 5.58 -5.19 -1.55
N VAL A 85 4.76 -5.19 -0.51
CA VAL A 85 3.71 -4.19 -0.33
C VAL A 85 4.31 -2.80 -0.14
N THR A 86 5.32 -2.68 0.72
CA THR A 86 5.99 -1.42 0.96
C THR A 86 6.57 -0.83 -0.33
N ASP A 87 7.27 -1.65 -1.09
CA ASP A 87 7.87 -1.22 -2.36
C ASP A 87 6.80 -0.80 -3.37
N TYR A 88 5.72 -1.57 -3.46
CA TYR A 88 4.62 -1.27 -4.37
C TYR A 88 3.96 0.07 -4.02
N ILE A 89 3.63 0.30 -2.75
CA ILE A 89 2.97 1.54 -2.32
C ILE A 89 3.92 2.72 -2.42
N CYS A 90 5.19 2.57 -2.03
CA CYS A 90 6.18 3.64 -2.14
C CYS A 90 6.50 4.01 -3.60
N GLY A 91 6.29 3.09 -4.52
CA GLY A 91 6.48 3.35 -5.95
C GLY A 91 5.32 4.06 -6.62
N MET A 92 4.21 4.26 -5.92
CA MET A 92 3.04 4.95 -6.48
C MET A 92 3.26 6.46 -6.56
N THR A 93 2.70 7.08 -7.60
CA THR A 93 2.52 8.53 -7.60
C THR A 93 1.37 8.90 -6.65
N ASP A 94 1.34 10.13 -6.20
CA ASP A 94 0.26 10.63 -5.33
C ASP A 94 -1.10 10.49 -6.03
N SER A 95 -1.16 10.81 -7.31
CA SER A 95 -2.38 10.69 -8.10
C SER A 95 -2.87 9.25 -8.22
N TYR A 96 -1.96 8.30 -8.43
CA TYR A 96 -2.30 6.89 -8.52
C TYR A 96 -2.81 6.35 -7.18
N ALA A 97 -2.12 6.66 -6.10
CA ALA A 97 -2.52 6.23 -4.75
C ALA A 97 -3.90 6.76 -4.39
N LYS A 98 -4.16 8.02 -4.69
CA LYS A 98 -5.47 8.66 -4.47
C LYS A 98 -6.57 7.97 -5.26
N ARG A 99 -6.32 7.68 -6.54
CA ARG A 99 -7.29 6.99 -7.40
C ARG A 99 -7.59 5.61 -6.87
N LEU A 100 -6.56 4.85 -6.53
CA LEU A 100 -6.71 3.51 -5.99
C LEU A 100 -7.48 3.51 -4.67
N TYR A 101 -7.15 4.44 -3.78
CA TYR A 101 -7.88 4.62 -2.53
C TYR A 101 -9.35 4.88 -2.78
N GLN A 102 -9.68 5.79 -3.69
CA GLN A 102 -11.07 6.12 -4.02
C GLN A 102 -11.81 4.93 -4.63
N GLU A 103 -11.18 4.19 -5.52
CA GLU A 103 -11.76 2.99 -6.12
C GLU A 103 -12.03 1.91 -5.07
N LEU A 104 -11.09 1.66 -4.17
CA LEU A 104 -11.27 0.67 -3.12
C LEU A 104 -12.35 1.07 -2.11
N LYS A 105 -12.42 2.35 -1.77
CA LYS A 105 -13.48 2.86 -0.87
C LYS A 105 -14.86 2.73 -1.49
N ALA A 106 -14.97 2.86 -2.80
CA ALA A 106 -16.26 2.72 -3.50
C ALA A 106 -16.71 1.26 -3.58
N ILE A 107 -15.77 0.30 -3.61
CA ILE A 107 -16.06 -1.14 -3.72
C ILE A 107 -16.24 -1.77 -2.34
N LEU A 108 -15.44 -1.37 -1.39
CA LEU A 108 -15.40 -1.91 -0.04
C LEU A 108 -16.13 -1.03 0.95
#